data_c056e79af94d7ff609385c83f177164e
#
_entry.id   c056e79af94d7ff609385c83f177164e
#
_cell.length_a   1.000
_cell.length_b   1.000
_cell.length_c   1.000
_cell.angle_alpha   90.00
_cell.angle_beta   90.00
_cell.angle_gamma   90.00
#
_symmetry.space_group_name_H-M   'P 1'
#
loop_
_entity.id
_entity.type
_entity.pdbx_description
1 polymer ?
#
loop_
_entity_poly.entity_id
_entity_poly.type
_entity_poly.pdbx_seq_one_letter_code
_entity_poly.pdbx_strand_id
1 'polypeptide(L)'
;MAKYGAVNLMICTMMAGLMLFALGALGLGTVIKFIPYPLTMGFTSGIAVLIFSTQVKDFFGLSVDQVPAEFLEKIRVLGGQFSTWQGPTLALALGSLLLIALWPQRWARRVPGSIVAVILGTALVMIFQIPVETIGSRFGGIPQGLPKFIMP
;
A
#
# COMPACT_ATOMS: atom_id res chain seq x y z
N MET A 1 -3.77 13.44 -2.44
CA MET A 1 -5.20 13.80 -2.54
C MET A 1 -5.52 15.15 -1.90
N ALA A 2 -4.95 15.49 -0.75
CA ALA A 2 -5.28 16.74 -0.05
C ALA A 2 -4.98 18.05 -0.80
N LYS A 3 -4.03 18.08 -1.73
CA LYS A 3 -3.59 19.30 -2.39
C LYS A 3 -4.29 19.60 -3.73
N TYR A 4 -4.78 18.59 -4.44
CA TYR A 4 -5.29 18.73 -5.81
C TYR A 4 -6.69 18.17 -6.05
N GLY A 5 -7.31 17.51 -5.05
CA GLY A 5 -8.65 16.93 -5.15
C GLY A 5 -8.76 15.68 -6.02
N ALA A 6 -9.87 14.95 -5.86
CA ALA A 6 -10.14 13.71 -6.59
C ALA A 6 -10.33 13.92 -8.10
N VAL A 7 -10.89 15.07 -8.50
CA VAL A 7 -11.15 15.39 -9.91
C VAL A 7 -9.85 15.49 -10.71
N ASN A 8 -8.84 16.18 -10.17
CA ASN A 8 -7.55 16.30 -10.86
C ASN A 8 -6.84 14.94 -10.98
N LEU A 9 -7.00 14.06 -9.98
CA LEU A 9 -6.48 12.70 -10.06
C LEU A 9 -7.16 11.90 -11.18
N MET A 10 -8.49 12.03 -11.33
CA MET A 10 -9.22 11.38 -12.42
C MET A 10 -8.76 11.87 -13.79
N ILE A 11 -8.57 13.17 -13.96
CA ILE A 11 -8.05 13.76 -15.22
C ILE A 11 -6.66 13.22 -15.53
N CYS A 12 -5.74 13.22 -14.56
CA CYS A 12 -4.41 12.65 -14.73
C CYS A 12 -4.45 11.17 -15.12
N THR A 13 -5.33 10.39 -14.50
CA THR A 13 -5.49 8.96 -14.80
C THR A 13 -6.02 8.76 -16.22
N MET A 14 -7.01 9.56 -16.66
CA MET A 14 -7.52 9.51 -18.04
C MET A 14 -6.45 9.88 -19.05
N MET A 15 -5.68 10.95 -18.80
CA MET A 15 -4.56 11.34 -19.66
C MET A 15 -3.50 10.24 -19.76
N ALA A 16 -3.12 9.65 -18.61
CA ALA A 16 -2.17 8.54 -18.58
C ALA A 16 -2.70 7.33 -19.36
N GLY A 17 -3.97 6.97 -19.20
CA GLY A 17 -4.62 5.89 -19.93
C GLY A 17 -4.63 6.14 -21.46
N LEU A 18 -4.93 7.37 -21.88
CA LEU A 18 -4.91 7.76 -23.30
C LEU A 18 -3.49 7.67 -23.89
N MET A 19 -2.49 8.15 -23.13
CA MET A 19 -1.09 8.04 -23.55
C MET A 19 -0.65 6.59 -23.69
N LEU A 20 -0.98 5.73 -22.72
CA LEU A 20 -0.68 4.30 -22.77
C LEU A 20 -1.36 3.60 -23.96
N PHE A 21 -2.61 3.95 -24.23
CA PHE A 21 -3.34 3.44 -25.39
C PHE A 21 -2.66 3.84 -26.71
N ALA A 22 -2.28 5.12 -26.83
CA ALA A 22 -1.58 5.63 -28.02
C ALA A 22 -0.22 4.92 -28.21
N LEU A 23 0.57 4.75 -27.13
CA LEU A 23 1.85 4.03 -27.17
C LEU A 23 1.65 2.56 -27.57
N GLY A 24 0.59 1.92 -27.10
CA GLY A 24 0.23 0.55 -27.49
C GLY A 24 -0.17 0.45 -28.95
N ALA A 25 -1.02 1.37 -29.44
CA ALA A 25 -1.47 1.42 -30.83
C ALA A 25 -0.30 1.67 -31.81
N LEU A 26 0.68 2.47 -31.42
CA LEU A 26 1.90 2.73 -32.18
C LEU A 26 2.92 1.56 -32.12
N GLY A 27 2.63 0.48 -31.40
CA GLY A 27 3.54 -0.67 -31.25
C GLY A 27 4.80 -0.37 -30.43
N LEU A 28 4.85 0.75 -29.71
CA LEU A 28 6.01 1.17 -28.93
C LEU A 28 6.28 0.26 -27.72
N GLY A 29 5.35 -0.64 -27.37
CA GLY A 29 5.57 -1.67 -26.36
C GLY A 29 6.76 -2.60 -26.67
N THR A 30 7.13 -2.73 -27.95
CA THR A 30 8.29 -3.52 -28.36
C THR A 30 9.63 -2.91 -27.93
N VAL A 31 9.66 -1.61 -27.61
CA VAL A 31 10.86 -0.91 -27.12
C VAL A 31 11.34 -1.48 -25.78
N ILE A 32 10.44 -2.08 -25.00
CA ILE A 32 10.80 -2.75 -23.74
C ILE A 32 11.88 -3.84 -23.93
N LYS A 33 11.95 -4.47 -25.10
CA LYS A 33 12.98 -5.49 -25.42
C LYS A 33 14.41 -4.94 -25.35
N PHE A 34 14.56 -3.64 -25.52
CA PHE A 34 15.88 -2.97 -25.52
C PHE A 34 16.29 -2.50 -24.12
N ILE A 35 15.43 -2.65 -23.11
CA ILE A 35 15.76 -2.30 -21.73
C ILE A 35 16.66 -3.42 -21.14
N PRO A 36 17.90 -3.09 -20.75
CA PRO A 36 18.79 -4.09 -20.14
C PRO A 36 18.22 -4.67 -18.84
N TYR A 37 18.33 -5.99 -18.68
CA TYR A 37 17.86 -6.68 -17.48
C TYR A 37 18.39 -6.09 -16.16
N PRO A 38 19.67 -5.68 -16.03
CA PRO A 38 20.15 -5.06 -14.81
C PRO A 38 19.43 -3.77 -14.43
N LEU A 39 19.00 -2.99 -15.45
CA LEU A 39 18.24 -1.75 -15.21
C LEU A 39 16.87 -2.04 -14.60
N THR A 40 16.14 -3.03 -15.15
CA THR A 40 14.83 -3.42 -14.62
C THR A 40 14.94 -4.00 -13.22
N MET A 41 15.98 -4.80 -12.95
CA MET A 41 16.24 -5.35 -11.62
C MET A 41 16.57 -4.26 -10.61
N GLY A 42 17.45 -3.31 -10.96
CA GLY A 42 17.79 -2.19 -10.10
C GLY A 42 16.59 -1.30 -9.76
N PHE A 43 15.78 -0.97 -10.79
CA PHE A 43 14.56 -0.19 -10.63
C PHE A 43 13.53 -0.89 -9.71
N THR A 44 13.26 -2.17 -9.97
CA THR A 44 12.31 -2.95 -9.17
C THR A 44 12.79 -3.10 -7.72
N SER A 45 14.08 -3.37 -7.52
CA SER A 45 14.66 -3.46 -6.17
C SER A 45 14.59 -2.12 -5.43
N GLY A 46 14.86 -1.02 -6.11
CA GLY A 46 14.72 0.32 -5.54
C GLY A 46 13.29 0.63 -5.10
N ILE A 47 12.30 0.31 -5.95
CA ILE A 47 10.88 0.45 -5.59
C ILE A 47 10.53 -0.43 -4.39
N ALA A 48 11.01 -1.68 -4.35
CA ALA A 48 10.75 -2.58 -3.24
C ALA A 48 11.24 -2.00 -1.90
N VAL A 49 12.45 -1.42 -1.87
CA VAL A 49 13.00 -0.76 -0.69
C VAL A 49 12.16 0.46 -0.29
N LEU A 50 11.74 1.27 -1.26
CA LEU A 50 10.88 2.43 -1.00
C LEU A 50 9.53 2.01 -0.42
N ILE A 51 8.87 1.01 -1.00
CA ILE A 51 7.59 0.49 -0.49
C ILE A 51 7.78 -0.09 0.92
N PHE A 52 8.80 -0.92 1.12
CA PHE A 52 9.11 -1.48 2.44
C PHE A 52 9.29 -0.38 3.50
N SER A 53 10.03 0.68 3.17
CA SER A 53 10.23 1.79 4.10
C SER A 53 8.93 2.51 4.51
N THR A 54 7.91 2.54 3.64
CA THR A 54 6.60 3.12 3.98
C THR A 54 5.78 2.24 4.92
N GLN A 55 6.00 0.91 4.88
CA GLN A 55 5.25 -0.04 5.72
C GLN A 55 5.76 -0.07 7.16
N VAL A 56 6.99 0.42 7.43
CA VAL A 56 7.57 0.42 8.79
C VAL A 56 6.68 1.16 9.79
N LYS A 57 6.12 2.31 9.41
CA LYS A 57 5.19 3.06 10.26
C LYS A 57 4.01 2.22 10.69
N ASP A 58 3.32 1.63 9.72
CA ASP A 58 2.07 0.90 9.95
C ASP A 58 2.33 -0.46 10.63
N PHE A 59 3.46 -1.10 10.35
CA PHE A 59 3.86 -2.37 10.97
C PHE A 59 4.13 -2.24 12.47
N PHE A 60 4.82 -1.19 12.88
CA PHE A 60 5.12 -0.92 14.29
C PHE A 60 4.08 -0.02 14.97
N GLY A 61 3.11 0.52 14.23
CA GLY A 61 2.10 1.45 14.75
C GLY A 61 2.72 2.76 15.26
N LEU A 62 3.72 3.31 14.53
CA LEU A 62 4.41 4.52 14.96
C LEU A 62 3.51 5.75 14.82
N SER A 63 3.51 6.59 15.85
CA SER A 63 2.75 7.86 15.88
C SER A 63 3.49 8.93 15.08
N VAL A 64 3.35 8.89 13.75
CA VAL A 64 3.93 9.87 12.82
C VAL A 64 2.80 10.46 11.98
N ASP A 65 2.54 11.75 12.09
CA ASP A 65 1.43 12.40 11.37
C ASP A 65 1.65 12.40 9.85
N GLN A 66 2.83 12.79 9.41
CA GLN A 66 3.20 12.83 8.00
C GLN A 66 4.55 12.16 7.78
N VAL A 67 4.55 11.13 6.94
CA VAL A 67 5.78 10.47 6.51
C VAL A 67 6.33 11.22 5.30
N PRO A 68 7.56 11.77 5.36
CA PRO A 68 8.16 12.47 4.24
C PRO A 68 8.26 11.59 2.99
N ALA A 69 8.15 12.21 1.81
CA ALA A 69 8.32 11.50 0.54
C ALA A 69 9.78 11.12 0.28
N GLU A 70 10.72 11.94 0.75
CA GLU A 70 12.15 11.71 0.59
C GLU A 70 12.64 10.57 1.48
N PHE A 71 13.42 9.66 0.91
CA PHE A 71 13.83 8.41 1.57
C PHE A 71 14.66 8.64 2.83
N LEU A 72 15.68 9.50 2.76
CA LEU A 72 16.58 9.74 3.89
C LEU A 72 15.87 10.45 5.05
N GLU A 73 15.03 11.44 4.73
CA GLU A 73 14.23 12.13 5.72
C GLU A 73 13.22 11.19 6.38
N LYS A 74 12.60 10.31 5.58
CA LYS A 74 11.70 9.26 6.07
C LYS A 74 12.40 8.37 7.11
N ILE A 75 13.59 7.85 6.80
CA ILE A 75 14.36 7.00 7.74
C ILE A 75 14.68 7.76 9.02
N ARG A 76 15.07 9.03 8.93
CA ARG A 76 15.34 9.88 10.10
C ARG A 76 14.10 10.06 10.97
N VAL A 77 12.96 10.38 10.37
CA VAL A 77 11.68 10.59 11.09
C VAL A 77 11.21 9.29 11.73
N LEU A 78 11.23 8.17 11.01
CA LEU A 78 10.84 6.87 11.54
C LEU A 78 11.76 6.41 12.67
N GLY A 79 13.06 6.63 12.55
CA GLY A 79 14.04 6.32 13.61
C GLY A 79 13.85 7.17 14.85
N GLY A 80 13.59 8.47 14.69
CA GLY A 80 13.32 9.40 15.79
C GLY A 80 12.03 9.09 16.57
N GLN A 81 11.04 8.52 15.89
CA GLN A 81 9.74 8.17 16.48
C GLN A 81 9.60 6.67 16.83
N PHE A 82 10.70 5.93 16.76
CA PHE A 82 10.65 4.49 17.03
C PHE A 82 10.21 4.13 18.44
N SER A 83 10.41 5.03 19.42
CA SER A 83 9.93 4.86 20.79
C SER A 83 8.41 4.87 20.95
N THR A 84 7.66 5.31 19.93
CA THR A 84 6.19 5.40 19.94
C THR A 84 5.49 4.13 19.45
N TRP A 85 6.22 3.02 19.26
CA TRP A 85 5.66 1.76 18.77
C TRP A 85 4.51 1.23 19.66
N GLN A 86 3.52 0.61 19.03
CA GLN A 86 2.34 0.09 19.70
C GLN A 86 2.34 -1.43 19.72
N GLY A 87 2.35 -2.02 20.94
CA GLY A 87 2.32 -3.47 21.14
C GLY A 87 1.17 -4.18 20.42
N PRO A 88 -0.09 -3.73 20.56
CA PRO A 88 -1.23 -4.33 19.86
C PRO A 88 -1.10 -4.34 18.34
N THR A 89 -0.64 -3.24 17.76
CA THR A 89 -0.42 -3.13 16.31
C THR A 89 0.67 -4.09 15.85
N LEU A 90 1.80 -4.13 16.54
CA LEU A 90 2.90 -5.04 16.25
C LEU A 90 2.48 -6.51 16.37
N ALA A 91 1.73 -6.86 17.43
CA ALA A 91 1.24 -8.23 17.63
C ALA A 91 0.31 -8.65 16.47
N LEU A 92 -0.60 -7.77 16.04
CA LEU A 92 -1.49 -8.03 14.91
C LEU A 92 -0.72 -8.17 13.61
N ALA A 93 0.29 -7.30 13.38
CA ALA A 93 1.14 -7.34 12.20
C ALA A 93 1.96 -8.63 12.12
N LEU A 94 2.63 -9.01 13.23
CA LEU A 94 3.38 -10.26 13.31
C LEU A 94 2.49 -11.48 13.16
N GLY A 95 1.33 -11.51 13.82
CA GLY A 95 0.35 -12.59 13.70
C GLY A 95 -0.13 -12.76 12.26
N SER A 96 -0.43 -11.66 11.56
CA SER A 96 -0.81 -11.66 10.15
C SER A 96 0.32 -12.16 9.25
N LEU A 97 1.55 -11.71 9.50
CA LEU A 97 2.73 -12.13 8.76
C LEU A 97 2.99 -13.64 8.94
N LEU A 98 2.94 -14.14 10.17
CA LEU A 98 3.09 -15.57 10.47
C LEU A 98 1.99 -16.41 9.80
N LEU A 99 0.75 -15.93 9.85
CA LEU A 99 -0.36 -16.61 9.19
C LEU A 99 -0.12 -16.73 7.69
N ILE A 100 0.32 -15.65 7.04
CA ILE A 100 0.63 -15.65 5.60
C ILE A 100 1.81 -16.57 5.30
N ALA A 101 2.88 -16.52 6.11
CA ALA A 101 4.09 -17.31 5.91
C ALA A 101 3.86 -18.82 6.10
N LEU A 102 3.02 -19.18 7.07
CA LEU A 102 2.69 -20.58 7.38
C LEU A 102 1.51 -21.11 6.55
N TRP A 103 0.90 -20.27 5.71
CA TRP A 103 -0.28 -20.67 4.94
C TRP A 103 0.03 -21.81 3.97
N PRO A 104 -0.66 -22.97 4.06
CA PRO A 104 -0.35 -24.12 3.24
C PRO A 104 -0.56 -23.83 1.75
N GLN A 105 0.44 -24.16 0.92
CA GLN A 105 0.39 -23.91 -0.53
C GLN A 105 -0.80 -24.60 -1.23
N ARG A 106 -1.26 -25.73 -0.69
CA ARG A 106 -2.44 -26.42 -1.20
C ARG A 106 -3.73 -25.60 -1.09
N TRP A 107 -3.83 -24.74 -0.08
CA TRP A 107 -4.96 -23.85 0.14
C TRP A 107 -4.74 -22.48 -0.53
N ALA A 108 -3.50 -22.03 -0.65
CA ALA A 108 -3.14 -20.77 -1.31
C ALA A 108 -3.59 -20.70 -2.78
N ARG A 109 -3.74 -21.85 -3.44
CA ARG A 109 -4.28 -21.93 -4.81
C ARG A 109 -5.76 -21.54 -4.90
N ARG A 110 -6.55 -21.71 -3.82
CA ARG A 110 -7.98 -21.37 -3.79
C ARG A 110 -8.24 -20.08 -3.05
N VAL A 111 -7.58 -19.89 -1.92
CA VAL A 111 -7.73 -18.70 -1.06
C VAL A 111 -6.35 -18.20 -0.68
N PRO A 112 -5.93 -17.01 -1.16
CA PRO A 112 -4.67 -16.39 -0.75
C PRO A 112 -4.64 -16.13 0.76
N GLY A 113 -3.51 -16.47 1.41
CA GLY A 113 -3.35 -16.28 2.86
C GLY A 113 -3.51 -14.81 3.30
N SER A 114 -3.21 -13.86 2.41
CA SER A 114 -3.41 -12.42 2.67
C SER A 114 -4.89 -12.05 2.87
N ILE A 115 -5.81 -12.66 2.11
CA ILE A 115 -7.26 -12.42 2.28
C ILE A 115 -7.71 -12.94 3.65
N VAL A 116 -7.25 -14.13 4.02
CA VAL A 116 -7.58 -14.74 5.31
C VAL A 116 -7.01 -13.88 6.45
N ALA A 117 -5.78 -13.39 6.33
CA ALA A 117 -5.16 -12.51 7.31
C ALA A 117 -5.97 -11.20 7.51
N VAL A 118 -6.45 -10.59 6.43
CA VAL A 118 -7.28 -9.37 6.50
C VAL A 118 -8.62 -9.67 7.18
N ILE A 119 -9.31 -10.75 6.81
CA ILE A 119 -10.60 -11.11 7.40
C ILE A 119 -10.44 -11.42 8.89
N LEU A 120 -9.49 -12.30 9.25
CA LEU A 120 -9.25 -12.67 10.65
C LEU A 120 -8.74 -11.49 11.46
N GLY A 121 -7.81 -10.70 10.94
CA GLY A 121 -7.30 -9.50 11.62
C GLY A 121 -8.41 -8.50 11.89
N THR A 122 -9.27 -8.23 10.90
CA THR A 122 -10.43 -7.34 11.07
C THR A 122 -11.41 -7.89 12.10
N ALA A 123 -11.74 -9.19 12.04
CA ALA A 123 -12.63 -9.83 13.02
C ALA A 123 -12.07 -9.76 14.45
N LEU A 124 -10.77 -10.02 14.62
CA LEU A 124 -10.12 -9.91 15.94
C LEU A 124 -10.19 -8.47 16.48
N VAL A 125 -9.88 -7.47 15.65
CA VAL A 125 -9.96 -6.06 16.04
C VAL A 125 -11.37 -5.67 16.44
N MET A 126 -12.39 -6.13 15.71
CA MET A 126 -13.80 -5.82 16.01
C MET A 126 -14.31 -6.53 17.26
N ILE A 127 -13.98 -7.81 17.46
CA ILE A 127 -14.47 -8.61 18.59
C ILE A 127 -13.79 -8.17 19.90
N PHE A 128 -12.46 -8.00 19.87
CA PHE A 128 -11.68 -7.65 21.06
C PHE A 128 -11.50 -6.15 21.27
N GLN A 129 -12.05 -5.31 20.35
CA GLN A 129 -11.91 -3.85 20.39
C GLN A 129 -10.46 -3.40 20.58
N ILE A 130 -9.54 -4.05 19.88
CA ILE A 130 -8.12 -3.78 20.01
C ILE A 130 -7.84 -2.33 19.55
N PRO A 131 -7.11 -1.53 20.36
CA PRO A 131 -6.84 -0.13 20.03
C PRO A 131 -5.76 -0.02 18.93
N VAL A 132 -6.13 -0.28 17.70
CA VAL A 132 -5.29 -0.13 16.50
C VAL A 132 -5.92 0.85 15.53
N GLU A 133 -5.09 1.51 14.74
CA GLU A 133 -5.57 2.38 13.66
C GLU A 133 -6.28 1.56 12.59
N THR A 134 -7.52 1.92 12.28
CA THR A 134 -8.34 1.26 11.26
C THR A 134 -8.58 2.19 10.07
N ILE A 135 -9.02 1.64 8.94
CA ILE A 135 -9.43 2.45 7.78
C ILE A 135 -10.52 3.46 8.19
N GLY A 136 -11.43 3.05 9.07
CA GLY A 136 -12.49 3.92 9.58
C GLY A 136 -11.95 5.08 10.39
N SER A 137 -10.99 4.85 11.30
CA SER A 137 -10.41 5.90 12.14
C SER A 137 -9.50 6.84 11.35
N ARG A 138 -8.77 6.33 10.36
CA ARG A 138 -7.80 7.10 9.57
C ARG A 138 -8.43 7.91 8.44
N PHE A 139 -9.47 7.39 7.79
CA PHE A 139 -10.06 7.96 6.59
C PHE A 139 -11.53 8.38 6.75
N GLY A 140 -12.09 8.26 7.96
CA GLY A 140 -13.49 8.59 8.21
C GLY A 140 -14.49 7.57 7.68
N GLY A 141 -14.03 6.36 7.36
CA GLY A 141 -14.86 5.27 6.82
C GLY A 141 -14.79 5.12 5.30
N ILE A 142 -15.38 4.04 4.81
CA ILE A 142 -15.51 3.80 3.37
C ILE A 142 -16.77 4.55 2.89
N PRO A 143 -16.67 5.39 1.83
CA PRO A 143 -17.84 6.06 1.28
C PRO A 143 -18.94 5.06 0.92
N GLN A 144 -20.13 5.23 1.49
CA GLN A 144 -21.27 4.32 1.29
C GLN A 144 -22.03 4.61 -0.02
N GLY A 145 -21.34 4.87 -1.10
CA GLY A 145 -21.95 5.15 -2.38
C GLY A 145 -21.03 4.92 -3.54
N LEU A 146 -21.61 4.57 -4.69
CA LEU A 146 -20.84 4.61 -5.94
C LEU A 146 -20.39 6.06 -6.20
N PRO A 147 -19.17 6.26 -6.69
CA PRO A 147 -18.71 7.60 -7.05
C PRO A 147 -19.70 8.19 -8.06
N LYS A 148 -20.19 9.42 -7.78
CA LYS A 148 -21.02 10.13 -8.74
C LYS A 148 -20.21 10.30 -10.02
N PHE A 149 -20.81 9.93 -11.15
CA PHE A 149 -20.19 10.12 -12.44
C PHE A 149 -20.08 11.64 -12.69
N ILE A 150 -18.88 12.18 -12.45
CA ILE A 150 -18.59 13.59 -12.75
C ILE A 150 -17.82 13.55 -14.07
N MET A 151 -18.47 14.05 -15.13
CA MET A 151 -17.76 14.30 -16.38
C MET A 151 -16.70 15.38 -16.11
N PRO A 152 -15.45 15.14 -16.52
CA PRO A 152 -14.38 16.11 -16.40
C PRO A 152 -14.58 17.31 -17.32
#